data_2d1dfa3717d2e1ba9c5aadfc3feb0a5a
#
_entry.id   2d1dfa3717d2e1ba9c5aadfc3feb0a5a
#
_cell.length_a   1.000
_cell.length_b   1.000
_cell.length_c   1.000
_cell.angle_alpha   90.00
_cell.angle_beta   90.00
_cell.angle_gamma   90.00
#
_symmetry.space_group_name_H-M   'P 1'
#
loop_
_entity.id
_entity.type
_entity.pdbx_description
1 polymer ?
#
loop_
_entity_poly.entity_id
_entity_poly.type
_entity_poly.pdbx_seq_one_letter_code
_entity_poly.pdbx_strand_id
1 'polypeptide(L)' 'MKEHEIVRVIDDHLXFINVNASSKLEEGQYVEVLNPFKSYKTLARIDEVYEKYAICQKLGKYKIFYGDEVRIRPNYQSNV' A
#
# COMPACT_ATOMS: atom_id res chain seq x y z
N MET A 1 2.61 -7.47 14.05
CA MET A 1 3.72 -6.90 13.25
C MET A 1 3.25 -6.62 11.85
N LYS A 2 3.66 -5.48 11.31
CA LYS A 2 3.21 -5.08 9.98
C LYS A 2 4.14 -5.66 8.92
N GLU A 3 3.55 -6.32 7.94
CA GLU A 3 4.34 -6.84 6.84
C GLU A 3 4.74 -5.72 5.88
N HIS A 4 3.83 -4.82 5.64
CA HIS A 4 4.09 -3.65 4.80
C HIS A 4 3.52 -2.43 5.48
N GLU A 5 4.18 -1.31 5.30
CA GLU A 5 3.69 -0.07 5.89
C GLU A 5 4.18 1.10 5.05
N ILE A 6 3.55 2.23 5.26
CA ILE A 6 3.95 3.46 4.59
C ILE A 6 5.23 3.94 5.27
N VAL A 7 6.30 4.04 4.49
CA VAL A 7 7.58 4.46 5.05
C VAL A 7 7.98 5.85 4.62
N ARG A 8 7.24 6.44 3.71
CA ARG A 8 7.48 7.83 3.33
C ARG A 8 6.26 8.37 2.61
N VAL A 9 5.92 9.59 2.92
CA VAL A 9 4.81 10.29 2.26
C VAL A 9 5.43 11.42 1.45
N ILE A 10 5.26 11.35 0.14
CA ILE A 10 5.86 12.36 -0.74
C ILE A 10 4.94 13.57 -0.85
N ASP A 11 3.66 13.30 -1.10
CA ASP A 11 2.67 14.37 -1.13
C ASP A 11 1.32 13.72 -0.89
N ASP A 12 0.26 14.44 -1.23
CA ASP A 12 -1.07 13.91 -0.97
C ASP A 12 -1.38 12.64 -1.75
N HIS A 13 -0.59 12.31 -2.76
CA HIS A 13 -0.96 11.22 -3.66
C HIS A 13 0.00 10.06 -3.65
N LEU A 14 1.25 10.30 -3.23
CA LEU A 14 2.28 9.28 -3.39
C LEU A 14 2.87 8.88 -2.04
N UNK A 15 3.03 7.61 -1.80
CA UNK A 15 3.53 7.19 -0.70
C UNK A 15 4.41 6.16 -1.08
N PHE A 16 5.27 5.89 -0.23
CA PHE A 16 6.19 4.77 -0.45
C PHE A 16 5.88 3.68 0.55
N ILE A 17 5.96 2.42 0.08
CA ILE A 17 5.71 1.24 0.88
C ILE A 17 7.03 0.47 0.96
N ASN A 18 7.34 -0.11 2.12
CA ASN A 18 8.52 -0.93 2.25
C ASN A 18 8.36 -2.24 1.49
N VAL A 19 9.44 -2.74 0.95
CA VAL A 19 9.49 -4.01 0.24
C VAL A 19 10.59 -4.85 0.85
N ASN A 20 10.34 -6.13 1.03
CA ASN A 20 11.36 -7.04 1.55
C ASN A 20 11.38 -8.30 0.70
N ALA A 21 12.24 -9.23 1.08
CA ALA A 21 12.50 -10.39 0.23
C ALA A 21 11.26 -11.25 0.00
N SER A 22 10.32 -11.21 0.93
CA SER A 22 9.11 -12.03 0.80
C SER A 22 7.93 -11.24 0.25
N SER A 23 8.12 -9.99 -0.11
CA SER A 23 7.03 -9.19 -0.64
C SER A 23 6.59 -9.70 -2.00
N LYS A 24 5.29 -9.60 -2.25
CA LYS A 24 4.73 -10.01 -3.53
C LYS A 24 3.96 -8.89 -4.19
N LEU A 25 4.48 -7.68 -4.06
CA LEU A 25 3.84 -6.51 -4.67
C LEU A 25 4.13 -6.49 -6.16
N GLU A 26 3.13 -6.07 -6.92
CA GLU A 26 3.26 -5.97 -8.37
C GLU A 26 2.68 -4.65 -8.83
N GLU A 27 3.22 -4.15 -9.92
CA GLU A 27 2.68 -2.94 -10.53
C GLU A 27 1.23 -3.15 -10.92
N GLY A 28 0.42 -2.14 -10.67
CA GLY A 28 -0.99 -2.18 -10.97
C GLY A 28 -1.85 -2.82 -9.90
N GLN A 29 -1.23 -3.39 -8.90
CA GLN A 29 -1.95 -4.07 -7.83
C GLN A 29 -2.56 -3.06 -6.88
N TYR A 30 -3.75 -3.37 -6.37
CA TYR A 30 -4.38 -2.53 -5.37
C TYR A 30 -4.06 -3.02 -3.98
N VAL A 31 -3.85 -2.08 -3.07
CA VAL A 31 -3.59 -2.38 -1.68
C VAL A 31 -4.51 -1.53 -0.82
N GLU A 32 -4.74 -1.98 0.39
CA GLU A 32 -5.51 -1.25 1.38
C GLU A 32 -4.59 -0.61 2.38
N VAL A 33 -4.83 0.65 2.68
CA VAL A 33 -4.09 1.34 3.72
C VAL A 33 -4.99 1.38 4.95
N LEU A 34 -4.45 0.98 6.10
CA LEU A 34 -5.21 0.85 7.33
C LEU A 34 -4.76 1.91 8.32
N ASN A 35 -5.70 2.35 9.14
CA ASN A 35 -5.33 3.27 10.22
C ASN A 35 -4.70 2.48 11.37
N PRO A 36 -4.23 3.17 12.42
CA PRO A 36 -3.57 2.44 13.52
C PRO A 36 -4.44 1.41 14.21
N PHE A 37 -5.74 1.49 14.06
CA PHE A 37 -6.64 0.53 14.66
C PHE A 37 -6.95 -0.64 13.73
N LYS A 38 -6.20 -0.75 12.64
CA LYS A 38 -6.36 -1.81 11.67
C LYS A 38 -7.66 -1.73 10.89
N SER A 39 -8.28 -0.57 10.88
CA SER A 39 -9.48 -0.35 10.07
C SER A 39 -9.08 0.18 8.71
N TYR A 40 -9.84 -0.20 7.70
CA TYR A 40 -9.61 0.27 6.35
C TYR A 40 -9.71 1.80 6.32
N LYS A 41 -8.75 2.40 5.66
CA LYS A 41 -8.74 3.84 5.51
C LYS A 41 -8.93 4.24 4.06
N THR A 42 -8.14 3.70 3.17
CA THR A 42 -8.23 4.08 1.77
C THR A 42 -7.56 3.04 0.92
N LEU A 43 -7.79 3.15 -0.36
CA LEU A 43 -7.21 2.27 -1.36
C LEU A 43 -6.01 2.98 -1.98
N ALA A 44 -5.03 2.21 -2.41
CA ALA A 44 -3.91 2.72 -3.16
C ALA A 44 -3.56 1.73 -4.25
N ARG A 45 -2.89 2.21 -5.28
CA ARG A 45 -2.46 1.37 -6.38
C ARG A 45 -0.95 1.42 -6.47
N ILE A 46 -0.33 0.25 -6.64
CA ILE A 46 1.11 0.16 -6.81
C ILE A 46 1.47 0.64 -8.20
N ASP A 47 2.31 1.65 -8.29
CA ASP A 47 2.76 2.16 -9.58
C ASP A 47 4.07 1.53 -10.01
N GLU A 48 5.03 1.40 -9.09
CA GLU A 48 6.33 0.87 -9.42
C GLU A 48 6.85 0.09 -8.21
N VAL A 49 7.59 -0.97 -8.48
CA VAL A 49 8.17 -1.78 -7.42
C VAL A 49 9.68 -1.83 -7.61
N TYR A 50 10.41 -1.51 -6.55
CA TYR A 50 11.86 -1.56 -6.53
C TYR A 50 12.30 -2.56 -5.47
N GLU A 51 13.59 -2.73 -5.33
CA GLU A 51 14.10 -3.76 -4.44
C GLU A 51 13.69 -3.53 -2.99
N LYS A 52 13.72 -2.29 -2.54
CA LYS A 52 13.49 -2.01 -1.13
C LYS A 52 12.25 -1.19 -0.86
N TYR A 53 11.60 -0.71 -1.90
CA TYR A 53 10.38 0.06 -1.71
C TYR A 53 9.53 -0.03 -2.95
N ALA A 54 8.28 0.31 -2.80
CA ALA A 54 7.36 0.44 -3.92
C ALA A 54 6.69 1.79 -3.82
N ILE A 55 6.38 2.34 -4.97
CA ILE A 55 5.68 3.62 -5.04
C ILE A 55 4.21 3.31 -5.26
N CYS A 56 3.37 3.86 -4.43
CA CYS A 56 1.94 3.69 -4.60
C CYS A 56 1.26 5.04 -4.69
N GLN A 57 0.11 5.04 -5.34
CA GLN A 57 -0.70 6.23 -5.50
C GLN A 57 -1.97 6.07 -4.70
N LYS A 58 -2.25 7.03 -3.85
CA LYS A 58 -3.48 7.04 -3.09
C LYS A 58 -4.66 7.28 -4.02
N LEU A 59 -5.74 6.56 -3.82
CA LEU A 59 -6.91 6.70 -4.67
C LEU A 59 -8.10 7.33 -3.96
N GLY A 60 -8.01 7.57 -2.68
CA GLY A 60 -9.12 8.17 -1.94
C GLY A 60 -8.75 9.52 -1.39
N LYS A 61 -9.61 10.03 -0.52
CA LYS A 61 -9.43 11.36 0.04
C LYS A 61 -8.75 11.37 1.39
N TYR A 62 -8.72 10.23 2.08
CA TYR A 62 -8.17 10.20 3.43
C TYR A 62 -6.67 10.32 3.38
N LYS A 63 -6.12 11.05 4.33
CA LYS A 63 -4.69 11.20 4.41
C LYS A 63 -4.01 9.90 4.79
N ILE A 64 -2.85 9.68 4.22
CA ILE A 64 -1.99 8.56 4.55
C ILE A 64 -0.81 9.09 5.34
N PHE A 65 -0.45 8.40 6.42
CA PHE A 65 0.62 8.84 7.30
C PHE A 65 1.71 7.79 7.35
N TYR A 66 2.92 8.27 7.66
CA TYR A 66 4.02 7.37 7.92
C TYR A 66 3.59 6.34 8.97
N GLY A 67 3.89 5.08 8.70
CA GLY A 67 3.57 4.01 9.62
C GLY A 67 2.21 3.37 9.44
N ASP A 68 1.35 3.94 8.61
CA ASP A 68 0.08 3.28 8.32
C ASP A 68 0.36 1.92 7.70
N GLU A 69 -0.37 0.92 8.16
CA GLU A 69 -0.18 -0.42 7.63
C GLU A 69 -0.75 -0.54 6.23
N VAL A 70 -0.08 -1.32 5.41
CA VAL A 70 -0.54 -1.60 4.06
C VAL A 70 -0.81 -3.09 3.97
N ARG A 71 -1.98 -3.43 3.46
CA ARG A 71 -2.40 -4.81 3.32
C ARG A 71 -2.69 -5.09 1.85
N ILE A 72 -2.15 -6.18 1.33
CA ILE A 72 -2.40 -6.55 -0.04
C ILE A 72 -3.86 -6.96 -0.17
N ARG A 73 -4.52 -6.38 -1.17
CA ARG A 73 -5.92 -6.67 -1.35
C ARG A 73 -6.07 -8.05 -1.98
N PRO A 74 -6.95 -8.88 -1.43
CA PRO A 74 -7.15 -10.19 -2.03
C PRO A 74 -7.60 -10.10 -3.46
N ASN A 75 -7.27 -11.11 -4.21
CA ASN A 75 -7.58 -11.15 -5.63
C ASN A 75 -8.86 -11.96 -5.82
N TYR A 76 -9.93 -11.31 -6.20
CA TYR A 76 -11.22 -11.95 -6.29
C TYR A 76 -11.69 -12.23 -7.69
N GLN A 77 -11.04 -11.69 -8.68
CA GLN A 77 -11.60 -11.78 -10.01
C GLN A 77 -11.51 -13.17 -10.58
N SER A 78 -10.70 -13.99 -10.00
CA SER A 78 -10.51 -15.31 -10.58
C SER A 78 -11.75 -16.18 -10.51
N ASN A 79 -12.69 -15.83 -9.69
CA ASN A 79 -13.85 -16.68 -9.51
C ASN A 79 -15.05 -16.25 -10.32
N VAL A 80 -14.88 -15.32 -11.16
CA VAL A 80 -16.01 -14.93 -11.99
C VAL A 80 -16.03 -15.71 -13.26
#